data_ffd75c265cc3954478d433f8bbfc6410
#
_entry.id   ffd75c265cc3954478d433f8bbfc6410
#
_cell.length_a   1.000
_cell.length_b   1.000
_cell.length_c   1.000
_cell.angle_alpha   90.00
_cell.angle_beta   90.00
_cell.angle_gamma   90.00
#
_symmetry.space_group_name_H-M   'P 1'
#
loop_
_entity.id
_entity.type
_entity.pdbx_description
1 polymer ?
#
loop_
_entity_poly.entity_id
_entity_poly.type
_entity_poly.pdbx_seq_one_letter_code
_entity_poly.pdbx_strand_id
1 'polypeptide(L)'
;NKYLTKYSRLMNIMLRDADKASRSIEQEIEYVTLYLELEKMRFEDKLEYEIQLQPDIDTRKEIPNMLLQTWVENALKHGLRHKDGVGKITIIIKNSTGYTEISVEDNGIGREKAKELGTTGTGQGLKILAEQIEIYNHFNKSKIEIRTLDLSDENRKATGTRFIIFIPDNYNFTSLEN
;
A
#
# COMPACT_ATOMS: atom_id res chain seq x y z
N ASN A 1 26.30 10.12 3.92
CA ASN A 1 25.77 9.34 2.82
C ASN A 1 24.23 9.38 2.89
N LYS A 2 23.62 10.05 1.90
CA LYS A 2 22.18 10.34 1.84
C LYS A 2 21.30 9.07 1.89
N TYR A 3 21.79 7.96 1.31
CA TYR A 3 21.14 6.66 1.35
C TYR A 3 21.07 6.08 2.78
N LEU A 4 22.19 6.06 3.48
CA LEU A 4 22.26 5.52 4.85
C LEU A 4 21.38 6.32 5.81
N THR A 5 21.29 7.63 5.66
CA THR A 5 20.44 8.49 6.49
C THR A 5 18.96 8.14 6.28
N LYS A 6 18.51 7.99 5.03
CA LYS A 6 17.13 7.61 4.72
C LYS A 6 16.82 6.19 5.22
N TYR A 7 17.74 5.26 5.01
CA TYR A 7 17.59 3.88 5.48
C TYR A 7 17.46 3.80 7.00
N SER A 8 18.34 4.50 7.74
CA SER A 8 18.27 4.57 9.21
C SER A 8 16.94 5.16 9.71
N ARG A 9 16.45 6.22 9.04
CA ARG A 9 15.14 6.81 9.37
C ARG A 9 14.01 5.81 9.14
N LEU A 10 14.01 5.10 8.01
CA LEU A 10 13.03 4.07 7.69
C LEU A 10 13.01 2.97 8.75
N MET A 11 14.18 2.45 9.12
CA MET A 11 14.31 1.41 10.17
C MET A 11 13.80 1.89 11.52
N ASN A 12 14.08 3.13 11.91
CA ASN A 12 13.58 3.70 13.16
C ASN A 12 12.05 3.80 13.18
N ILE A 13 11.43 4.19 12.06
CA ILE A 13 9.96 4.22 11.95
C ILE A 13 9.39 2.81 12.08
N MET A 14 9.97 1.82 11.40
CA MET A 14 9.54 0.42 11.49
C MET A 14 9.57 -0.10 12.93
N LEU A 15 10.70 0.10 13.62
CA LEU A 15 10.88 -0.40 14.99
C LEU A 15 9.96 0.28 16.00
N ARG A 16 9.75 1.59 15.85
CA ARG A 16 8.88 2.36 16.75
C ARG A 16 7.42 1.93 16.67
N ASP A 17 6.97 1.54 15.48
CA ASP A 17 5.56 1.34 15.18
C ASP A 17 5.20 -0.13 14.87
N ALA A 18 6.13 -1.06 15.13
CA ALA A 18 5.98 -2.49 14.76
C ALA A 18 4.81 -3.19 15.46
N ASP A 19 4.47 -2.76 16.68
CA ASP A 19 3.42 -3.33 17.54
C ASP A 19 2.09 -2.58 17.47
N LYS A 20 2.02 -1.49 16.68
CA LYS A 20 0.80 -0.71 16.55
C LYS A 20 -0.23 -1.37 15.64
N ALA A 21 -1.50 -1.31 16.02
CA ALA A 21 -2.63 -1.77 15.22
C ALA A 21 -2.90 -0.84 14.02
N SER A 22 -2.71 0.45 14.21
CA SER A 22 -2.99 1.50 13.23
C SER A 22 -1.93 2.60 13.26
N ARG A 23 -1.90 3.39 12.21
CA ARG A 23 -1.12 4.63 12.08
C ARG A 23 -1.97 5.70 11.41
N SER A 24 -1.59 6.96 11.60
CA SER A 24 -2.19 8.02 10.79
C SER A 24 -1.81 7.91 9.32
N ILE A 25 -2.67 8.42 8.44
CA ILE A 25 -2.39 8.53 7.00
C ILE A 25 -1.05 9.24 6.76
N GLU A 26 -0.76 10.32 7.51
CA GLU A 26 0.49 11.05 7.42
C GLU A 26 1.71 10.17 7.71
N GLN A 27 1.66 9.33 8.74
CA GLN A 27 2.73 8.41 9.11
C GLN A 27 2.96 7.32 8.07
N GLU A 28 1.88 6.77 7.50
CA GLU A 28 1.98 5.79 6.40
C GLU A 28 2.56 6.41 5.13
N ILE A 29 2.17 7.66 4.80
CA ILE A 29 2.74 8.41 3.67
C ILE A 29 4.23 8.73 3.89
N GLU A 30 4.61 9.15 5.09
CA GLU A 30 6.02 9.40 5.42
C GLU A 30 6.86 8.15 5.18
N TYR A 31 6.40 7.03 5.71
CA TYR A 31 7.08 5.75 5.57
C TYR A 31 7.21 5.35 4.10
N VAL A 32 6.10 5.32 3.37
CA VAL A 32 6.09 4.83 1.98
C VAL A 32 6.88 5.76 1.05
N THR A 33 6.90 7.06 1.32
CA THR A 33 7.72 8.02 0.57
C THR A 33 9.20 7.74 0.73
N LEU A 34 9.67 7.55 1.99
CA LEU A 34 11.07 7.18 2.25
C LEU A 34 11.44 5.85 1.58
N TYR A 35 10.54 4.88 1.63
CA TYR A 35 10.74 3.58 1.01
C TYR A 35 10.84 3.69 -0.52
N LEU A 36 9.92 4.40 -1.16
CA LEU A 36 9.91 4.61 -2.62
C LEU A 36 11.14 5.41 -3.09
N GLU A 37 11.60 6.40 -2.31
CA GLU A 37 12.82 7.13 -2.61
C GLU A 37 14.08 6.23 -2.57
N LEU A 38 14.15 5.28 -1.62
CA LEU A 38 15.23 4.30 -1.56
C LEU A 38 15.16 3.31 -2.73
N GLU A 39 13.97 2.81 -3.04
CA GLU A 39 13.77 1.89 -4.17
C GLU A 39 14.04 2.59 -5.52
N LYS A 40 13.66 3.86 -5.69
CA LYS A 40 14.00 4.65 -6.89
C LYS A 40 15.50 4.73 -7.13
N MET A 41 16.30 4.85 -6.08
CA MET A 41 17.76 4.83 -6.19
C MET A 41 18.30 3.46 -6.67
N ARG A 42 17.57 2.35 -6.38
CA ARG A 42 17.92 1.00 -6.83
C ARG A 42 17.45 0.70 -8.25
N PHE A 43 16.33 1.28 -8.65
CA PHE A 43 15.73 1.06 -9.97
C PHE A 43 16.29 2.00 -11.06
N GLU A 44 17.24 2.89 -10.72
CA GLU A 44 17.97 3.74 -11.67
C GLU A 44 17.03 4.39 -12.71
N ASP A 45 16.21 5.33 -12.33
CA ASP A 45 15.26 6.06 -13.20
C ASP A 45 14.15 5.18 -13.86
N LYS A 46 14.10 3.88 -13.57
CA LYS A 46 13.03 2.98 -14.04
C LYS A 46 11.83 2.91 -13.11
N LEU A 47 11.78 3.72 -12.07
CA LEU A 47 10.68 3.81 -11.13
C LEU A 47 10.18 5.24 -11.00
N GLU A 48 8.90 5.43 -11.30
CA GLU A 48 8.16 6.65 -11.01
C GLU A 48 7.09 6.38 -9.95
N TYR A 49 6.78 7.37 -9.14
CA TYR A 49 5.64 7.28 -8.22
C TYR A 49 4.97 8.63 -8.04
N GLU A 50 3.71 8.58 -7.69
CA GLU A 50 2.86 9.73 -7.44
C GLU A 50 1.95 9.46 -6.23
N ILE A 51 1.85 10.43 -5.33
CA ILE A 51 0.97 10.38 -4.16
C ILE A 51 -0.01 11.55 -4.27
N GLN A 52 -1.28 11.25 -4.42
CA GLN A 52 -2.37 12.21 -4.58
C GLN A 52 -3.25 12.16 -3.35
N LEU A 53 -3.35 13.29 -2.64
CA LEU A 53 -4.30 13.48 -1.55
C LEU A 53 -5.35 14.48 -1.98
N GLN A 54 -6.61 14.14 -1.76
CA GLN A 54 -7.70 15.10 -1.90
C GLN A 54 -7.50 16.25 -0.89
N PRO A 55 -7.75 17.52 -1.25
CA PRO A 55 -7.38 18.68 -0.41
C PRO A 55 -7.97 18.69 1.00
N ASP A 56 -9.12 18.05 1.23
CA ASP A 56 -9.85 18.00 2.50
C ASP A 56 -9.61 16.71 3.32
N ILE A 57 -8.61 15.92 2.95
CA ILE A 57 -8.23 14.72 3.72
C ILE A 57 -7.68 15.11 5.10
N ASP A 58 -8.27 14.58 6.16
CA ASP A 58 -7.64 14.62 7.49
C ASP A 58 -6.54 13.56 7.55
N THR A 59 -5.29 13.98 7.40
CA THR A 59 -4.12 13.10 7.41
C THR A 59 -3.83 12.47 8.77
N ARG A 60 -4.49 12.92 9.84
CA ARG A 60 -4.41 12.31 11.19
C ARG A 60 -5.33 11.10 11.33
N LYS A 61 -6.24 10.87 10.38
CA LYS A 61 -7.12 9.70 10.40
C LYS A 61 -6.29 8.42 10.45
N GLU A 62 -6.69 7.52 11.35
CA GLU A 62 -6.05 6.22 11.53
C GLU A 62 -6.44 5.24 10.41
N ILE A 63 -5.46 4.50 9.94
CA ILE A 63 -5.61 3.42 8.96
C ILE A 63 -4.82 2.19 9.43
N PRO A 64 -5.07 0.99 8.91
CA PRO A 64 -4.30 -0.19 9.29
C PRO A 64 -2.80 0.03 9.17
N ASN A 65 -2.05 -0.36 10.18
CA ASN A 65 -0.60 -0.27 10.16
C ASN A 65 -0.01 -1.07 9.00
N MET A 66 1.03 -0.56 8.36
CA MET A 66 1.74 -1.18 7.23
C MET A 66 0.87 -1.40 5.98
N LEU A 67 -0.29 -0.75 5.85
CA LEU A 67 -1.18 -0.88 4.71
C LEU A 67 -0.50 -0.48 3.40
N LEU A 68 -0.06 0.78 3.31
CA LEU A 68 0.59 1.32 2.11
C LEU A 68 1.92 0.62 1.84
N GLN A 69 2.68 0.33 2.89
CA GLN A 69 3.94 -0.42 2.78
C GLN A 69 3.70 -1.78 2.10
N THR A 70 2.75 -2.56 2.61
CA THR A 70 2.48 -3.91 2.09
C THR A 70 2.09 -3.88 0.62
N TRP A 71 1.23 -2.93 0.22
CA TRP A 71 0.78 -2.82 -1.16
C TRP A 71 1.87 -2.31 -2.10
N VAL A 72 2.66 -1.31 -1.68
CA VAL A 72 3.79 -0.79 -2.45
C VAL A 72 4.88 -1.83 -2.62
N GLU A 73 5.24 -2.56 -1.56
CA GLU A 73 6.19 -3.67 -1.66
C GLU A 73 5.71 -4.75 -2.63
N ASN A 74 4.41 -5.06 -2.60
CA ASN A 74 3.81 -6.02 -3.51
C ASN A 74 3.89 -5.55 -4.97
N ALA A 75 3.55 -4.27 -5.24
CA ALA A 75 3.68 -3.67 -6.56
C ALA A 75 5.11 -3.74 -7.10
N LEU A 76 6.10 -3.37 -6.27
CA LEU A 76 7.52 -3.42 -6.66
C LEU A 76 8.02 -4.84 -6.93
N LYS A 77 7.74 -5.78 -6.02
CA LYS A 77 8.24 -7.15 -6.10
C LYS A 77 7.60 -7.96 -7.23
N HIS A 78 6.30 -7.79 -7.44
CA HIS A 78 5.51 -8.64 -8.32
C HIS A 78 5.05 -7.93 -9.58
N GLY A 79 4.73 -6.63 -9.49
CA GLY A 79 4.29 -5.84 -10.64
C GLY A 79 5.45 -5.33 -11.48
N LEU A 80 6.41 -4.67 -10.87
CA LEU A 80 7.40 -3.85 -11.58
C LEU A 80 8.74 -4.53 -11.82
N ARG A 81 9.14 -5.48 -11.00
CA ARG A 81 10.47 -6.13 -11.08
C ARG A 81 10.78 -6.73 -12.46
N HIS A 82 9.75 -7.26 -13.12
CA HIS A 82 9.88 -7.92 -14.43
C HIS A 82 9.19 -7.14 -15.57
N LYS A 83 8.93 -5.85 -15.30
CA LYS A 83 8.36 -4.96 -16.31
C LYS A 83 9.45 -4.43 -17.22
N ASP A 84 9.18 -4.48 -18.51
CA ASP A 84 9.97 -3.74 -19.49
C ASP A 84 9.59 -2.26 -19.45
N GLY A 85 10.59 -1.37 -19.38
CA GLY A 85 10.41 0.07 -19.32
C GLY A 85 10.17 0.60 -17.92
N VAL A 86 9.55 1.80 -17.83
CA VAL A 86 9.35 2.52 -16.56
C VAL A 86 8.17 1.94 -15.79
N GLY A 87 8.42 1.50 -14.57
CA GLY A 87 7.39 1.15 -13.60
C GLY A 87 6.81 2.39 -12.94
N LYS A 88 5.49 2.44 -12.78
CA LYS A 88 4.81 3.54 -12.09
C LYS A 88 3.93 3.00 -10.97
N ILE A 89 4.00 3.66 -9.80
CA ILE A 89 3.10 3.44 -8.67
C ILE A 89 2.33 4.73 -8.42
N THR A 90 1.00 4.63 -8.32
CA THR A 90 0.13 5.75 -7.99
C THR A 90 -0.65 5.43 -6.71
N ILE A 91 -0.51 6.28 -5.71
CA ILE A 91 -1.25 6.20 -4.45
C ILE A 91 -2.27 7.34 -4.45
N ILE A 92 -3.55 7.02 -4.23
CA ILE A 92 -4.63 8.02 -4.19
C ILE A 92 -5.38 7.85 -2.88
N ILE A 93 -5.57 8.94 -2.14
CA ILE A 93 -6.33 8.99 -0.91
C ILE A 93 -7.40 10.08 -1.04
N LYS A 94 -8.66 9.68 -0.88
CA LYS A 94 -9.81 10.57 -1.03
C LYS A 94 -10.92 10.24 -0.04
N ASN A 95 -11.70 11.24 0.35
CA ASN A 95 -12.92 11.05 1.08
C ASN A 95 -14.10 10.77 0.14
N SER A 96 -14.99 9.94 0.62
CA SER A 96 -16.30 9.72 0.03
C SER A 96 -17.35 9.76 1.14
N THR A 97 -18.64 9.72 0.78
CA THR A 97 -19.72 9.79 1.77
C THR A 97 -19.66 8.57 2.71
N GLY A 98 -19.22 8.80 3.95
CA GLY A 98 -19.20 7.79 5.02
C GLY A 98 -17.93 6.93 5.08
N TYR A 99 -16.94 7.14 4.20
CA TYR A 99 -15.66 6.40 4.24
C TYR A 99 -14.51 7.15 3.58
N THR A 100 -13.30 6.75 3.94
CA THR A 100 -12.07 7.12 3.22
C THR A 100 -11.69 5.98 2.28
N GLU A 101 -11.44 6.32 1.03
CA GLU A 101 -10.92 5.40 0.01
C GLU A 101 -9.42 5.61 -0.16
N ILE A 102 -8.66 4.54 -0.09
CA ILE A 102 -7.23 4.53 -0.37
C ILE A 102 -6.96 3.51 -1.45
N SER A 103 -6.24 3.90 -2.49
CA SER A 103 -5.85 2.98 -3.54
C SER A 103 -4.36 3.05 -3.85
N VAL A 104 -3.78 1.90 -4.18
CA VAL A 104 -2.42 1.77 -4.72
C VAL A 104 -2.52 1.04 -6.04
N GLU A 105 -2.09 1.69 -7.10
CA GLU A 105 -2.07 1.16 -8.47
C GLU A 105 -0.65 1.05 -8.95
N ASP A 106 -0.33 -0.07 -9.60
CA ASP A 106 0.89 -0.24 -10.38
C ASP A 106 0.56 -0.46 -11.85
N ASN A 107 1.49 -0.09 -12.72
CA ASN A 107 1.44 -0.38 -14.15
C ASN A 107 2.26 -1.63 -14.53
N GLY A 108 2.35 -2.60 -13.63
CA GLY A 108 3.20 -3.78 -13.75
C GLY A 108 2.69 -4.82 -14.74
N ILE A 109 3.26 -6.03 -14.62
CA ILE A 109 2.94 -7.16 -15.51
C ILE A 109 1.61 -7.85 -15.20
N GLY A 110 0.94 -7.47 -14.10
CA GLY A 110 -0.28 -8.11 -13.61
C GLY A 110 -0.03 -9.40 -12.83
N ARG A 111 -1.01 -9.78 -12.00
CA ARG A 111 -0.88 -10.90 -11.05
C ARG A 111 -0.74 -12.26 -11.70
N GLU A 112 -1.45 -12.53 -12.79
CA GLU A 112 -1.37 -13.82 -13.50
C GLU A 112 0.03 -14.06 -14.04
N LYS A 113 0.59 -13.09 -14.78
CA LYS A 113 1.94 -13.20 -15.33
C LYS A 113 3.01 -13.27 -14.22
N ALA A 114 2.85 -12.51 -13.15
CA ALA A 114 3.74 -12.58 -11.98
C ALA A 114 3.74 -14.00 -11.36
N LYS A 115 2.59 -14.64 -11.29
CA LYS A 115 2.43 -16.00 -10.81
C LYS A 115 3.09 -17.03 -11.72
N GLU A 116 2.92 -16.90 -13.04
CA GLU A 116 3.59 -17.76 -14.03
C GLU A 116 5.12 -17.69 -13.94
N LEU A 117 5.67 -16.50 -13.67
CA LEU A 117 7.11 -16.28 -13.54
C LEU A 117 7.66 -16.73 -12.17
N GLY A 118 6.82 -17.28 -11.28
CA GLY A 118 7.22 -17.71 -9.94
C GLY A 118 7.68 -16.55 -9.04
N THR A 119 7.33 -15.31 -9.42
CA THR A 119 7.70 -14.11 -8.68
C THR A 119 6.75 -13.81 -7.53
N THR A 120 5.73 -14.62 -7.38
CA THR A 120 4.88 -14.60 -6.21
C THR A 120 5.73 -14.98 -5.01
N GLY A 121 6.19 -13.96 -4.27
CA GLY A 121 6.61 -14.17 -2.90
C GLY A 121 5.50 -14.95 -2.20
N THR A 122 5.72 -15.34 -0.96
CA THR A 122 4.77 -16.16 -0.20
C THR A 122 3.34 -15.56 -0.11
N GLY A 123 3.11 -14.34 -0.65
CA GLY A 123 1.85 -13.61 -0.50
C GLY A 123 1.53 -13.28 0.96
N GLN A 124 2.49 -13.55 1.83
CA GLN A 124 2.33 -13.55 3.27
C GLN A 124 1.96 -12.16 3.81
N GLY A 125 2.53 -11.08 3.26
CA GLY A 125 2.19 -9.71 3.68
C GLY A 125 0.74 -9.35 3.42
N LEU A 126 0.22 -9.67 2.23
CA LEU A 126 -1.18 -9.45 1.88
C LEU A 126 -2.13 -10.32 2.73
N LYS A 127 -1.73 -11.57 2.99
CA LYS A 127 -2.50 -12.49 3.83
C LYS A 127 -2.57 -12.00 5.28
N ILE A 128 -1.44 -11.60 5.87
CA ILE A 128 -1.38 -11.05 7.23
C ILE A 128 -2.25 -9.79 7.34
N LEU A 129 -2.15 -8.88 6.38
CA LEU A 129 -2.98 -7.68 6.36
C LEU A 129 -4.48 -8.00 6.29
N ALA A 130 -4.88 -8.96 5.44
CA ALA A 130 -6.27 -9.40 5.34
C ALA A 130 -6.76 -10.02 6.65
N GLU A 131 -5.99 -10.90 7.28
CA GLU A 131 -6.30 -11.52 8.58
C GLU A 131 -6.44 -10.47 9.70
N GLN A 132 -5.53 -9.48 9.74
CA GLN A 132 -5.62 -8.37 10.68
C GLN A 132 -6.92 -7.57 10.49
N ILE A 133 -7.27 -7.26 9.25
CA ILE A 133 -8.50 -6.51 8.95
C ILE A 133 -9.74 -7.33 9.32
N GLU A 134 -9.75 -8.64 9.13
CA GLU A 134 -10.83 -9.51 9.60
C GLU A 134 -11.00 -9.42 11.13
N ILE A 135 -9.90 -9.46 11.88
CA ILE A 135 -9.92 -9.31 13.34
C ILE A 135 -10.49 -7.93 13.71
N TYR A 136 -10.01 -6.84 13.12
CA TYR A 136 -10.53 -5.49 13.39
C TYR A 136 -12.01 -5.38 13.04
N ASN A 137 -12.42 -5.96 11.93
CA ASN A 137 -13.80 -5.98 11.49
C ASN A 137 -14.71 -6.72 12.47
N HIS A 138 -14.19 -7.73 13.20
CA HIS A 138 -14.98 -8.44 14.20
C HIS A 138 -15.49 -7.50 15.32
N PHE A 139 -14.69 -6.53 15.72
CA PHE A 139 -14.99 -5.58 16.80
C PHE A 139 -15.71 -4.29 16.35
N ASN A 140 -15.91 -4.11 15.05
CA ASN A 140 -16.56 -2.91 14.50
C ASN A 140 -17.91 -3.23 13.88
N LYS A 141 -18.89 -2.33 14.01
CA LYS A 141 -20.19 -2.45 13.32
C LYS A 141 -20.04 -2.25 11.82
N SER A 142 -19.38 -1.16 11.43
CA SER A 142 -19.03 -0.89 10.05
C SER A 142 -17.75 -1.63 9.71
N LYS A 143 -17.65 -2.16 8.48
CA LYS A 143 -16.55 -3.03 8.08
C LYS A 143 -15.62 -2.32 7.09
N ILE A 144 -14.33 -2.52 7.26
CA ILE A 144 -13.36 -2.23 6.21
C ILE A 144 -13.56 -3.24 5.08
N GLU A 145 -13.60 -2.74 3.85
CA GLU A 145 -13.63 -3.56 2.64
C GLU A 145 -12.32 -3.39 1.86
N ILE A 146 -11.79 -4.50 1.33
CA ILE A 146 -10.65 -4.49 0.42
C ILE A 146 -11.09 -5.07 -0.92
N ARG A 147 -10.66 -4.43 -2.00
CA ARG A 147 -10.83 -4.91 -3.38
C ARG A 147 -9.50 -4.93 -4.09
N THR A 148 -9.33 -5.93 -4.94
CA THR A 148 -8.18 -6.03 -5.84
C THR A 148 -8.68 -6.12 -7.26
N LEU A 149 -8.19 -5.24 -8.14
CA LEU A 149 -8.54 -5.19 -9.55
C LEU A 149 -7.33 -5.52 -10.39
N ASP A 150 -7.46 -6.47 -11.29
CA ASP A 150 -6.50 -6.71 -12.36
C ASP A 150 -6.80 -5.75 -13.50
N LEU A 151 -5.82 -4.92 -13.86
CA LEU A 151 -5.95 -3.93 -14.91
C LEU A 151 -5.54 -4.55 -16.24
N SER A 152 -6.30 -4.25 -17.29
CA SER A 152 -6.01 -4.72 -18.64
C SER A 152 -6.32 -3.64 -19.68
N ASP A 153 -5.63 -3.71 -20.82
CA ASP A 153 -5.90 -2.89 -21.99
C ASP A 153 -7.11 -3.40 -22.79
N GLU A 154 -7.42 -2.73 -23.89
CA GLU A 154 -8.52 -3.10 -24.80
C GLU A 154 -8.36 -4.51 -25.41
N ASN A 155 -7.13 -5.02 -25.47
CA ASN A 155 -6.80 -6.36 -25.96
C ASN A 155 -6.78 -7.43 -24.84
N ARG A 156 -7.26 -7.09 -23.64
CA ARG A 156 -7.24 -7.94 -22.44
C ARG A 156 -5.83 -8.33 -21.97
N LYS A 157 -4.80 -7.57 -22.37
CA LYS A 157 -3.45 -7.74 -21.88
C LYS A 157 -3.33 -7.06 -20.51
N ALA A 158 -2.78 -7.76 -19.52
CA ALA A 158 -2.55 -7.21 -18.20
C ALA A 158 -1.66 -5.97 -18.25
N THR A 159 -2.10 -4.89 -17.61
CA THR A 159 -1.41 -3.60 -17.55
C THR A 159 -1.09 -3.15 -16.14
N GLY A 160 -1.37 -3.96 -15.14
CA GLY A 160 -1.08 -3.68 -13.75
C GLY A 160 -2.09 -4.24 -12.77
N THR A 161 -1.99 -3.77 -11.53
CA THR A 161 -2.89 -4.15 -10.44
C THR A 161 -3.29 -2.91 -9.65
N ARG A 162 -4.54 -2.85 -9.19
CA ARG A 162 -5.01 -1.84 -8.26
C ARG A 162 -5.57 -2.50 -7.00
N PHE A 163 -5.02 -2.15 -5.85
CA PHE A 163 -5.58 -2.44 -4.54
C PHE A 163 -6.39 -1.24 -4.06
N ILE A 164 -7.55 -1.49 -3.45
CA ILE A 164 -8.43 -0.45 -2.91
C ILE A 164 -8.91 -0.89 -1.54
N ILE A 165 -8.90 0.02 -0.57
CA ILE A 165 -9.51 -0.15 0.74
C ILE A 165 -10.53 0.95 0.99
N PHE A 166 -11.64 0.59 1.60
CA PHE A 166 -12.70 1.48 2.03
C PHE A 166 -12.79 1.43 3.55
N ILE A 167 -12.41 2.53 4.22
CA ILE A 167 -12.37 2.61 5.68
C ILE A 167 -13.51 3.51 6.14
N PRO A 168 -14.53 2.97 6.85
CA PRO A 168 -15.63 3.77 7.37
C PRO A 168 -15.17 4.91 8.28
N ASP A 169 -15.85 6.05 8.24
CA ASP A 169 -15.47 7.23 9.04
C ASP A 169 -15.54 6.99 10.54
N ASN A 170 -16.43 6.09 10.98
CA ASN A 170 -16.63 5.72 12.37
C ASN A 170 -15.87 4.45 12.79
N TYR A 171 -14.86 4.04 12.00
CA TYR A 171 -14.07 2.84 12.32
C TYR A 171 -13.14 3.07 13.50
N ASN A 172 -13.06 2.08 14.40
CA ASN A 172 -12.26 2.16 15.62
C ASN A 172 -11.20 1.06 15.65
N PHE A 173 -9.93 1.44 15.73
CA PHE A 173 -8.79 0.53 15.86
C PHE A 173 -8.39 0.26 17.31
N THR A 174 -8.86 1.07 18.29
CA THR A 174 -8.44 0.99 19.70
C THR A 174 -9.09 -0.16 20.48
N SER A 175 -10.12 -0.80 19.94
CA SER A 175 -10.81 -1.92 20.60
C SER A 175 -9.96 -3.19 20.78
N LEU A 176 -8.72 -3.21 20.28
CA LEU A 176 -7.78 -4.33 20.40
C LEU A 176 -6.63 -4.08 21.38
N GLU A 177 -6.54 -2.87 21.98
CA GLU A 177 -5.47 -2.52 22.91
C GLU A 177 -5.80 -2.79 24.39
N ASN A 178 -6.86 -3.59 24.66
CA ASN A 178 -7.26 -3.99 26.02
C ASN A 178 -7.12 -5.50 26.24
#